data_00df85e80bd3dd9879a73cc479eb5874
#
_entry.id   00df85e80bd3dd9879a73cc479eb5874
#
_cell.length_a   1.000
_cell.length_b   1.000
_cell.length_c   1.000
_cell.angle_alpha   90.00
_cell.angle_beta   90.00
_cell.angle_gamma   90.00
#
_symmetry.space_group_name_H-M   'P 1'
#
loop_
_entity.id
_entity.type
_entity.pdbx_description
1 polymer ?
#
loop_
_entity_poly.entity_id
_entity_poly.type
_entity_poly.pdbx_seq_one_letter_code
_entity_poly.pdbx_strand_id
1 'polypeptide(L)'
;TRFIGCDLQNTDFMETDLSNAVFKDCDLCYASFHHTNLEKADFTTARNYALNPAANRLKKAKFSRYGLEGLLTGLGIEVVD
;
A
#
# COMPACT_ATOMS: atom_id res chain seq x y z
N THR A 1 14.19 -2.96 -0.42
CA THR A 1 13.56 -3.86 -1.40
C THR A 1 12.85 -3.05 -2.48
N ARG A 2 13.04 -3.42 -3.71
CA ARG A 2 12.40 -2.73 -4.84
C ARG A 2 11.67 -3.74 -5.70
N PHE A 3 10.39 -3.47 -5.90
CA PHE A 3 9.55 -4.23 -6.84
C PHE A 3 9.25 -3.31 -8.02
N ILE A 4 9.63 -3.71 -9.22
CA ILE A 4 9.45 -2.89 -10.42
C ILE A 4 8.64 -3.68 -11.45
N GLY A 5 7.50 -3.11 -11.87
CA GLY A 5 6.64 -3.73 -12.87
C GLY A 5 6.12 -5.10 -12.48
N CYS A 6 5.94 -5.35 -11.19
CA CYS A 6 5.57 -6.67 -10.70
C CYS A 6 4.07 -6.85 -10.60
N ASP A 7 3.61 -8.07 -10.87
CA ASP A 7 2.26 -8.49 -10.54
C ASP A 7 2.32 -9.10 -9.14
N LEU A 8 1.84 -8.33 -8.16
CA LEU A 8 1.83 -8.74 -6.76
C LEU A 8 0.41 -8.97 -6.25
N GLN A 9 -0.50 -9.28 -7.17
CA GLN A 9 -1.88 -9.57 -6.81
C GLN A 9 -1.97 -10.75 -5.85
N ASN A 10 -2.83 -10.62 -4.86
CA ASN A 10 -3.09 -11.67 -3.86
C ASN A 10 -1.86 -12.05 -3.01
N THR A 11 -0.83 -11.23 -3.00
CA THR A 11 0.36 -11.50 -2.20
C THR A 11 0.11 -11.14 -0.74
N ASP A 12 0.62 -11.97 0.17
CA ASP A 12 0.48 -11.74 1.61
C ASP A 12 1.75 -11.07 2.14
N PHE A 13 1.61 -9.80 2.54
CA PHE A 13 2.69 -9.03 3.17
C PHE A 13 2.45 -8.79 4.66
N MET A 14 1.58 -9.59 5.28
CA MET A 14 1.25 -9.39 6.69
C MET A 14 2.48 -9.59 7.58
N GLU A 15 2.58 -8.75 8.62
CA GLU A 15 3.63 -8.84 9.64
C GLU A 15 5.05 -8.82 9.06
N THR A 16 5.23 -8.11 7.94
CA THR A 16 6.51 -8.04 7.23
C THR A 16 7.12 -6.66 7.40
N ASP A 17 8.44 -6.58 7.42
CA ASP A 17 9.15 -5.30 7.39
C ASP A 17 9.42 -4.92 5.94
N LEU A 18 8.67 -3.94 5.45
CA LEU A 18 8.83 -3.38 4.11
C LEU A 18 9.22 -1.91 4.17
N SER A 19 9.89 -1.50 5.25
CA SER A 19 10.36 -0.13 5.36
C SER A 19 11.30 0.21 4.19
N ASN A 20 11.11 1.39 3.63
CA ASN A 20 11.85 1.89 2.46
C ASN A 20 11.64 1.07 1.17
N ALA A 21 10.68 0.15 1.13
CA ALA A 21 10.41 -0.61 -0.09
C ALA A 21 9.83 0.31 -1.17
N VAL A 22 10.10 -0.03 -2.43
CA VAL A 22 9.58 0.71 -3.58
C VAL A 22 8.70 -0.24 -4.40
N PHE A 23 7.46 0.18 -4.67
CA PHE A 23 6.50 -0.58 -5.47
C PHE A 23 6.23 0.18 -6.77
N LYS A 24 7.22 0.22 -7.65
CA LYS A 24 7.11 0.98 -8.89
C LYS A 24 6.35 0.19 -9.96
N ASP A 25 5.25 0.79 -10.44
CA ASP A 25 4.42 0.20 -11.49
C ASP A 25 3.95 -1.21 -11.16
N CYS A 26 3.67 -1.48 -9.88
CA CYS A 26 3.22 -2.78 -9.42
C CYS A 26 1.70 -2.81 -9.24
N ASP A 27 1.11 -3.96 -9.54
CA ASP A 27 -0.30 -4.21 -9.29
C ASP A 27 -0.44 -4.95 -7.96
N LEU A 28 -1.09 -4.31 -7.00
CA LEU A 28 -1.26 -4.82 -5.64
C LEU A 28 -2.71 -5.21 -5.34
N CYS A 29 -3.49 -5.54 -6.36
CA CYS A 29 -4.88 -5.92 -6.19
C CYS A 29 -4.99 -7.13 -5.25
N TYR A 30 -5.77 -6.98 -4.17
CA TYR A 30 -5.96 -8.00 -3.12
C TYR A 30 -4.68 -8.40 -2.38
N ALA A 31 -3.60 -7.62 -2.49
CA ALA A 31 -2.43 -7.85 -1.63
C ALA A 31 -2.80 -7.48 -0.19
N SER A 32 -2.33 -8.28 0.77
CA SER A 32 -2.67 -8.09 2.18
C SER A 32 -1.54 -7.38 2.91
N PHE A 33 -1.89 -6.28 3.60
CA PHE A 33 -0.97 -5.54 4.47
C PHE A 33 -1.64 -5.38 5.83
N HIS A 34 -1.13 -6.06 6.84
CA HIS A 34 -1.67 -5.96 8.19
C HIS A 34 -0.53 -6.12 9.18
N HIS A 35 -0.38 -5.18 10.10
CA HIS A 35 0.76 -5.10 11.02
C HIS A 35 2.10 -5.11 10.27
N THR A 36 2.10 -4.48 9.09
CA THR A 36 3.28 -4.41 8.23
C THR A 36 3.97 -3.08 8.45
N ASN A 37 5.30 -3.09 8.51
CA ASN A 37 6.07 -1.86 8.60
C ASN A 37 6.30 -1.34 7.18
N LEU A 38 5.62 -0.25 6.83
CA LEU A 38 5.71 0.40 5.52
C LEU A 38 6.29 1.82 5.65
N GLU A 39 7.02 2.08 6.72
CA GLU A 39 7.62 3.40 6.91
C GLU A 39 8.53 3.74 5.74
N LYS A 40 8.34 4.93 5.17
CA LYS A 40 9.10 5.43 4.02
C LYS A 40 8.95 4.60 2.75
N ALA A 41 7.98 3.69 2.69
CA ALA A 41 7.72 2.93 1.46
C ALA A 41 7.15 3.86 0.39
N ASP A 42 7.41 3.56 -0.87
CA ASP A 42 6.98 4.36 -2.02
C ASP A 42 5.92 3.60 -2.80
N PHE A 43 4.68 4.11 -2.77
CA PHE A 43 3.53 3.58 -3.50
C PHE A 43 3.07 4.53 -4.61
N THR A 44 3.88 5.52 -4.99
CA THR A 44 3.42 6.59 -5.87
C THR A 44 2.95 6.11 -7.24
N THR A 45 3.50 5.03 -7.74
CA THR A 45 3.09 4.45 -9.02
C THR A 45 2.46 3.06 -8.88
N ALA A 46 2.22 2.60 -7.65
CA ALA A 46 1.53 1.34 -7.41
C ALA A 46 0.04 1.47 -7.72
N ARG A 47 -0.59 0.36 -8.11
CA ARG A 47 -2.01 0.34 -8.49
C ARG A 47 -2.79 -0.63 -7.61
N ASN A 48 -4.05 -0.31 -7.42
CA ASN A 48 -5.05 -1.21 -6.80
C ASN A 48 -4.73 -1.64 -5.36
N TYR A 49 -3.82 -0.96 -4.68
CA TYR A 49 -3.55 -1.29 -3.28
C TYR A 49 -4.72 -0.86 -2.40
N ALA A 50 -4.98 -1.65 -1.37
CA ALA A 50 -5.96 -1.30 -0.34
C ALA A 50 -5.40 -1.77 0.99
N LEU A 51 -5.22 -0.85 1.93
CA LEU A 51 -4.69 -1.18 3.24
C LEU A 51 -5.29 -0.27 4.30
N ASN A 52 -5.30 -0.74 5.52
CA ASN A 52 -5.83 0.01 6.65
C ASN A 52 -4.68 0.79 7.31
N PRO A 53 -4.70 2.14 7.24
CA PRO A 53 -3.64 2.94 7.86
C PRO A 53 -3.51 2.72 9.36
N ALA A 54 -4.60 2.38 10.04
CA ALA A 54 -4.57 2.14 11.49
C ALA A 54 -3.92 0.80 11.85
N ALA A 55 -3.84 -0.12 10.91
CA ALA A 55 -3.28 -1.45 11.14
C ALA A 55 -1.84 -1.61 10.64
N ASN A 56 -1.25 -0.55 10.10
CA ASN A 56 0.09 -0.59 9.52
C ASN A 56 0.89 0.64 9.93
N ARG A 57 2.20 0.57 9.81
CA ARG A 57 3.08 1.70 10.10
C ARG A 57 3.40 2.41 8.80
N LEU A 58 2.90 3.63 8.64
CA LEU A 58 2.98 4.38 7.38
C LEU A 58 3.74 5.70 7.49
N LYS A 59 4.52 5.90 8.54
CA LYS A 59 5.23 7.16 8.73
C LYS A 59 6.13 7.46 7.53
N LYS A 60 5.88 8.62 6.91
CA LYS A 60 6.62 9.10 5.73
C LYS A 60 6.50 8.20 4.49
N ALA A 61 5.54 7.29 4.45
CA ALA A 61 5.24 6.56 3.23
C ALA A 61 4.70 7.53 2.17
N LYS A 62 4.98 7.25 0.90
CA LYS A 62 4.60 8.11 -0.21
C LYS A 62 3.46 7.49 -1.00
N PHE A 63 2.43 8.27 -1.28
CA PHE A 63 1.27 7.84 -2.04
C PHE A 63 0.91 8.91 -3.07
N SER A 64 0.39 8.47 -4.22
CA SER A 64 -0.22 9.40 -5.18
C SER A 64 -1.58 9.83 -4.66
N ARG A 65 -1.99 11.10 -4.90
CA ARG A 65 -3.33 11.53 -4.54
C ARG A 65 -4.41 10.70 -5.23
N TYR A 66 -4.12 10.16 -6.40
CA TYR A 66 -5.07 9.36 -7.16
C TYR A 66 -5.29 7.97 -6.56
N GLY A 67 -4.41 7.50 -5.69
CA GLY A 67 -4.51 6.20 -5.04
C GLY A 67 -4.97 6.26 -3.60
N LEU A 68 -5.31 7.44 -3.07
CA LEU A 68 -5.64 7.58 -1.65
C LEU A 68 -6.89 6.80 -1.23
N GLU A 69 -7.79 6.49 -2.16
CA GLU A 69 -8.97 5.71 -1.83
C GLU A 69 -8.62 4.34 -1.23
N GLY A 70 -7.52 3.75 -1.66
CA GLY A 70 -7.06 2.47 -1.10
C GLY A 70 -6.72 2.53 0.38
N LEU A 71 -6.38 3.72 0.89
CA LEU A 71 -6.12 3.92 2.31
C LEU A 71 -7.39 4.15 3.09
N LEU A 72 -8.40 4.70 2.45
CA LEU A 72 -9.65 5.09 3.11
C LEU A 72 -10.62 3.91 3.20
N THR A 73 -10.47 2.91 2.35
CA THR A 73 -11.34 1.75 2.32
C THR A 73 -11.40 1.03 3.68
N GLY A 74 -10.26 0.90 4.34
CA GLY A 74 -10.17 0.22 5.63
C GLY A 74 -10.83 0.98 6.77
N LEU A 75 -11.17 2.26 6.57
CA LEU A 75 -11.78 3.11 7.59
C LEU A 75 -13.30 3.15 7.48
N GLY A 76 -13.87 2.46 6.49
CA GLY A 76 -15.32 2.40 6.33
C GLY A 76 -15.97 3.72 5.94
N ILE A 77 -15.22 4.61 5.30
CA ILE A 77 -15.75 5.90 4.86
C ILE A 77 -15.98 5.91 3.35
N GLU A 78 -16.87 6.79 2.91
CA GLU A 78 -17.15 6.97 1.48
C GLU A 78 -16.41 8.20 0.97
N VAL A 79 -15.82 8.07 -0.21
CA VAL A 79 -15.21 9.19 -0.92
C VAL A 79 -16.17 9.61 -2.03
N VAL A 80 -16.70 10.82 -1.95
CA VAL A 80 -17.64 11.35 -2.95
C VAL A 80 -17.06 12.61 -3.55
N ASP A 81 -17.36 12.83 -4.82
CA ASP A 81 -16.90 14.02 -5.53
C ASP A 81 -17.81 15.24 -5.23
#